data_9436e914b3f4dd31a79e1903a1234191
#
_entry.id   9436e914b3f4dd31a79e1903a1234191
#
_cell.length_a   1.000
_cell.length_b   1.000
_cell.length_c   1.000
_cell.angle_alpha   90.00
_cell.angle_beta   90.00
_cell.angle_gamma   90.00
#
_symmetry.space_group_name_H-M   'P 1'
#
loop_
_entity.id
_entity.type
_entity.pdbx_description
1 polymer ?
#
loop_
_entity_poly.entity_id
_entity_poly.type
_entity_poly.pdbx_seq_one_letter_code
_entity_poly.pdbx_strand_id
1 'polypeptide(L)'
;MQKHTKIYFDFFDVEYDPFTGQHNCKSELSGLPAQDIHHIEARGMGGGKTADRIENLMALTREEHEKYGDKKQYKAMLKRVHNRHIERIAKNKFK
;
A
#
# COMPACT_ATOMS: atom_id res chain seq x y z
N MET A 1 15.28 -2.13 -2.42
CA MET A 1 13.82 -1.93 -2.19
C MET A 1 13.23 -1.16 -3.37
N GLN A 2 12.05 -1.57 -3.81
CA GLN A 2 11.39 -0.88 -4.91
C GLN A 2 10.90 0.49 -4.47
N LYS A 3 10.84 1.42 -5.42
CA LYS A 3 10.47 2.80 -5.16
C LYS A 3 9.11 2.94 -4.47
N HIS A 4 8.10 2.22 -4.97
CA HIS A 4 6.76 2.32 -4.41
C HIS A 4 6.69 1.77 -3.00
N THR A 5 7.47 0.74 -2.70
CA THR A 5 7.54 0.20 -1.35
C THR A 5 8.10 1.22 -0.37
N LYS A 6 9.17 1.91 -0.78
CA LYS A 6 9.77 2.96 0.05
C LYS A 6 8.81 4.11 0.29
N ILE A 7 8.07 4.53 -0.74
CA ILE A 7 7.07 5.59 -0.60
C ILE A 7 6.03 5.20 0.46
N TYR A 8 5.55 3.98 0.39
CA TYR A 8 4.56 3.49 1.35
C TYR A 8 5.14 3.44 2.76
N PHE A 9 6.31 2.86 2.93
CA PHE A 9 6.94 2.72 4.25
C PHE A 9 7.22 4.09 4.89
N ASP A 10 7.69 5.04 4.09
CA ASP A 10 7.99 6.38 4.60
C ASP A 10 6.72 7.11 5.05
N PHE A 11 5.64 6.98 4.29
CA PHE A 11 4.38 7.65 4.65
C PHE A 11 3.77 7.08 5.94
N PHE A 12 3.75 5.76 6.07
CA PHE A 12 3.12 5.09 7.21
C PHE A 12 4.09 4.85 8.36
N ASP A 13 5.31 5.37 8.28
CA ASP A 13 6.34 5.22 9.31
C ASP A 13 6.62 3.75 9.63
N VAL A 14 6.66 2.92 8.60
CA VAL A 14 6.98 1.51 8.75
C VAL A 14 8.48 1.35 8.98
N GLU A 15 8.85 0.64 10.05
CA GLU A 15 10.25 0.31 10.31
C GLU A 15 10.70 -0.81 9.40
N TYR A 16 11.89 -0.66 8.83
CA TYR A 16 12.46 -1.69 7.96
C TYR A 16 13.98 -1.66 8.03
N ASP A 17 14.57 -2.83 7.77
CA ASP A 17 16.02 -2.98 7.66
C ASP A 17 16.40 -2.88 6.20
N PRO A 18 17.19 -1.85 5.81
CA PRO A 18 17.55 -1.67 4.40
C PRO A 18 18.46 -2.78 3.86
N PHE A 19 19.11 -3.52 4.74
CA PHE A 19 20.03 -4.60 4.32
C PHE A 19 19.32 -5.93 4.12
N THR A 20 18.40 -6.29 5.02
CA THR A 20 17.70 -7.58 4.97
C THR A 20 16.33 -7.48 4.32
N GLY A 21 15.75 -6.27 4.26
CA GLY A 21 14.40 -6.08 3.78
C GLY A 21 13.33 -6.44 4.79
N GLN A 22 13.70 -6.85 5.99
CA GLN A 22 12.71 -7.16 7.02
C GLN A 22 12.00 -5.90 7.47
N HIS A 23 10.68 -6.02 7.71
CA HIS A 23 9.86 -4.88 8.09
C HIS A 23 8.68 -5.35 8.95
N ASN A 24 8.00 -4.40 9.58
CA ASN A 24 6.83 -4.68 10.40
C ASN A 24 5.53 -4.19 9.77
N CYS A 25 5.50 -4.02 8.45
CA CYS A 25 4.32 -3.55 7.74
C CYS A 25 3.18 -4.56 7.86
N LYS A 26 1.97 -4.05 8.12
CA LYS A 26 0.77 -4.86 8.25
C LYS A 26 -0.18 -4.60 7.09
N SER A 27 -0.93 -5.63 6.72
CA SER A 27 -1.97 -5.51 5.71
C SER A 27 -3.05 -4.53 6.18
N GLU A 28 -3.52 -3.69 5.28
CA GLU A 28 -4.61 -2.76 5.57
C GLU A 28 -5.97 -3.47 5.69
N LEU A 29 -6.10 -4.67 5.15
CA LEU A 29 -7.34 -5.44 5.24
C LEU A 29 -7.43 -6.28 6.50
N SER A 30 -6.37 -7.02 6.82
CA SER A 30 -6.42 -8.02 7.89
C SER A 30 -5.57 -7.69 9.11
N GLY A 31 -4.60 -6.79 8.97
CA GLY A 31 -3.64 -6.54 10.04
C GLY A 31 -2.54 -7.58 10.15
N LEU A 32 -2.55 -8.60 9.29
CA LEU A 32 -1.50 -9.61 9.24
C LEU A 32 -0.26 -9.05 8.56
N PRO A 33 0.92 -9.66 8.77
CA PRO A 33 2.13 -9.16 8.10
C PRO A 33 1.96 -9.10 6.58
N ALA A 34 2.24 -7.94 6.01
CA ALA A 34 2.10 -7.72 4.58
C ALA A 34 3.36 -8.15 3.82
N GLN A 35 3.18 -8.74 2.65
CA GLN A 35 4.28 -9.09 1.76
C GLN A 35 4.35 -8.19 0.54
N ASP A 36 3.23 -7.61 0.14
CA ASP A 36 3.14 -6.87 -1.12
C ASP A 36 2.62 -5.45 -0.90
N ILE A 37 3.18 -4.51 -1.64
CA ILE A 37 2.61 -3.17 -1.77
C ILE A 37 1.95 -3.13 -3.15
N HIS A 38 0.63 -3.15 -3.15
CA HIS A 38 -0.19 -3.28 -4.34
C HIS A 38 -0.52 -1.91 -4.95
N HIS A 39 -0.43 -1.80 -6.27
CA HIS A 39 -0.94 -0.65 -7.00
C HIS A 39 -2.43 -0.86 -7.24
N ILE A 40 -3.28 -0.06 -6.59
CA ILE A 40 -4.74 -0.22 -6.71
C ILE A 40 -5.17 0.02 -8.16
N GLU A 41 -4.69 1.11 -8.76
CA GLU A 41 -4.79 1.31 -10.20
C GLU A 41 -3.49 0.82 -10.83
N ALA A 42 -3.60 -0.07 -11.81
CA ALA A 42 -2.43 -0.67 -12.44
C ALA A 42 -1.52 0.41 -13.06
N ARG A 43 -0.25 0.10 -13.16
CA ARG A 43 0.68 0.91 -13.94
C ARG A 43 0.30 0.78 -15.41
N GLY A 44 -0.66 1.59 -15.83
CA GLY A 44 -1.12 1.53 -17.20
C GLY A 44 -0.34 2.47 -18.10
N MET A 45 -0.95 2.74 -19.23
CA MET A 45 -0.46 3.71 -20.19
C MET A 45 -0.48 5.09 -19.52
N GLY A 46 0.64 5.76 -19.51
CA GLY A 46 0.76 7.05 -18.82
C GLY A 46 1.83 7.04 -17.76
N GLY A 47 2.35 5.86 -17.45
CA GLY A 47 3.58 5.74 -16.72
C GLY A 47 3.48 5.63 -15.22
N GLY A 48 4.55 5.14 -14.65
CA GLY A 48 4.64 4.84 -13.24
C GLY A 48 4.64 6.04 -12.31
N LYS A 49 4.85 7.25 -12.82
CA LYS A 49 4.90 8.44 -11.98
C LYS A 49 3.58 8.71 -11.27
N THR A 50 2.46 8.51 -11.97
CA THR A 50 1.15 8.70 -11.35
C THR A 50 0.70 7.48 -10.57
N ALA A 51 1.20 6.30 -10.92
CA ALA A 51 0.85 5.07 -10.22
C ALA A 51 1.54 4.95 -8.85
N ASP A 52 2.71 5.55 -8.69
CA ASP A 52 3.51 5.45 -7.47
C ASP A 52 3.18 6.53 -6.43
N ARG A 53 1.93 6.98 -6.37
CA ARG A 53 1.47 7.92 -5.35
C ARG A 53 0.92 7.14 -4.16
N ILE A 54 1.07 7.71 -2.96
CA ILE A 54 0.59 7.05 -1.74
C ILE A 54 -0.90 6.71 -1.81
N GLU A 55 -1.70 7.51 -2.48
CA GLU A 55 -3.14 7.27 -2.64
C GLU A 55 -3.44 6.00 -3.42
N ASN A 56 -2.44 5.48 -4.14
CA ASN A 56 -2.59 4.30 -4.99
C ASN A 56 -1.84 3.07 -4.48
N LEU A 57 -1.18 3.17 -3.33
CA LEU A 57 -0.33 2.10 -2.82
C LEU A 57 -0.92 1.52 -1.55
N MET A 58 -1.17 0.22 -1.53
CA MET A 58 -1.85 -0.45 -0.43
C MET A 58 -1.10 -1.71 0.00
N ALA A 59 -0.82 -1.83 1.30
CA ALA A 59 -0.16 -3.02 1.83
C ALA A 59 -1.15 -4.16 1.95
N LEU A 60 -0.82 -5.30 1.40
CA LEU A 60 -1.63 -6.52 1.43
C LEU A 60 -0.76 -7.72 1.72
N THR A 61 -1.35 -8.77 2.29
CA THR A 61 -0.68 -10.07 2.28
C THR A 61 -0.66 -10.58 0.84
N ARG A 62 0.23 -11.52 0.56
CA ARG A 62 0.28 -12.13 -0.77
C ARG A 62 -1.05 -12.78 -1.13
N GLU A 63 -1.67 -13.46 -0.18
CA GLU A 63 -2.96 -14.08 -0.37
C GLU A 63 -4.05 -13.07 -0.73
N GLU A 64 -4.08 -11.94 0.00
CA GLU A 64 -5.04 -10.87 -0.29
C GLU A 64 -4.79 -10.25 -1.65
N HIS A 65 -3.52 -10.06 -2.00
CA HIS A 65 -3.15 -9.52 -3.30
C HIS A 65 -3.65 -10.43 -4.43
N GLU A 66 -3.50 -11.72 -4.27
CA GLU A 66 -4.00 -12.69 -5.26
C GLU A 66 -5.52 -12.72 -5.32
N LYS A 67 -6.18 -12.61 -4.17
CA LYS A 67 -7.63 -12.71 -4.07
C LYS A 67 -8.36 -11.45 -4.52
N TYR A 68 -7.85 -10.29 -4.15
CA TYR A 68 -8.54 -9.01 -4.35
C TYR A 68 -7.82 -8.05 -5.28
N GLY A 69 -6.49 -8.14 -5.36
CA GLY A 69 -5.69 -7.25 -6.19
C GLY A 69 -5.97 -7.48 -7.67
N ASP A 70 -5.88 -6.45 -8.47
CA ASP A 70 -6.08 -6.52 -9.93
C ASP A 70 -7.45 -7.03 -10.36
N LYS A 71 -8.40 -7.16 -9.43
CA LYS A 71 -9.75 -7.57 -9.74
C LYS A 71 -10.66 -6.36 -9.72
N LYS A 72 -11.24 -6.07 -10.86
CA LYS A 72 -12.06 -4.88 -11.05
C LYS A 72 -13.18 -4.76 -10.01
N GLN A 73 -13.79 -5.88 -9.66
CA GLN A 73 -14.93 -5.89 -8.72
C GLN A 73 -14.56 -5.47 -7.30
N TYR A 74 -13.27 -5.56 -6.93
CA TYR A 74 -12.83 -5.21 -5.58
C TYR A 74 -12.13 -3.85 -5.52
N LYS A 75 -11.92 -3.20 -6.65
CA LYS A 75 -11.14 -1.96 -6.70
C LYS A 75 -11.73 -0.85 -5.81
N ALA A 76 -13.04 -0.68 -5.86
CA ALA A 76 -13.70 0.35 -5.06
C ALA A 76 -13.58 0.07 -3.57
N MET A 77 -13.68 -1.19 -3.17
CA MET A 77 -13.50 -1.59 -1.77
C MET A 77 -12.09 -1.31 -1.31
N LEU A 78 -11.08 -1.67 -2.11
CA LEU A 78 -9.69 -1.44 -1.75
C LEU A 78 -9.41 0.06 -1.60
N LYS A 79 -9.91 0.88 -2.52
CA LYS A 79 -9.74 2.33 -2.43
C LYS A 79 -10.36 2.90 -1.16
N ARG A 80 -11.53 2.42 -0.79
CA ARG A 80 -12.23 2.90 0.41
C ARG A 80 -11.43 2.58 1.67
N VAL A 81 -10.95 1.35 1.79
CA VAL A 81 -10.14 0.94 2.95
C VAL A 81 -8.86 1.77 3.01
N HIS A 82 -8.17 1.90 1.88
CA HIS A 82 -6.91 2.63 1.82
C HIS A 82 -7.09 4.10 2.18
N ASN A 83 -8.13 4.74 1.68
CA ASN A 83 -8.39 6.16 1.98
C ASN A 83 -8.63 6.38 3.48
N ARG A 84 -9.29 5.45 4.15
CA ARG A 84 -9.47 5.54 5.60
C ARG A 84 -8.14 5.49 6.34
N HIS A 85 -7.23 4.63 5.89
CA HIS A 85 -5.90 4.54 6.51
C HIS A 85 -5.10 5.83 6.29
N ILE A 86 -5.15 6.38 5.08
CA ILE A 86 -4.47 7.64 4.78
C ILE A 86 -5.02 8.77 5.66
N GLU A 87 -6.34 8.88 5.76
CA GLU A 87 -6.98 9.92 6.58
C GLU A 87 -6.57 9.82 8.04
N ARG A 88 -6.53 8.61 8.57
CA ARG A 88 -6.14 8.38 9.96
C ARG A 88 -4.71 8.85 10.23
N ILE A 89 -3.79 8.49 9.34
CA ILE A 89 -2.39 8.87 9.47
C ILE A 89 -2.21 10.38 9.29
N ALA A 90 -2.89 10.96 8.31
CA ALA A 90 -2.81 12.41 8.06
C ALA A 90 -3.30 13.21 9.26
N LYS A 91 -4.40 12.79 9.88
CA LYS A 91 -4.91 13.44 11.09
C LYS A 91 -3.89 13.41 12.21
N ASN A 92 -3.20 12.29 12.39
CA ASN A 92 -2.22 12.16 13.44
C ASN A 92 -0.96 12.98 13.17
N LYS A 93 -0.55 13.09 11.90
CA LYS A 93 0.66 13.82 11.53
C LYS A 93 0.49 15.33 11.56
N PHE A 94 -0.71 15.82 11.29
CA PHE A 94 -0.96 17.24 11.14
C PHE A 94 -1.86 17.82 12.25
N LYS A 95 -1.83 17.21 13.38
CA LYS A 95 -2.51 17.74 14.55
C LYS A 95 -1.84 19.02 15.05
#